data_ba6d2b221eea39bfb289a6d4dc0b32a6
#
_entry.id   ba6d2b221eea39bfb289a6d4dc0b32a6
#
_cell.length_a   1.000
_cell.length_b   1.000
_cell.length_c   1.000
_cell.angle_alpha   90.00
_cell.angle_beta   90.00
_cell.angle_gamma   90.00
#
_symmetry.space_group_name_H-M   'P 1'
#
loop_
_entity.id
_entity.type
_entity.pdbx_description
1 polymer ?
#
loop_
_entity_poly.entity_id
_entity_poly.type
_entity_poly.pdbx_seq_one_letter_code
_entity_poly.pdbx_strand_id
1 'polypeptide(L)'
;AFTPEQKKNFYNYSYQVGPDQFYGTPAGKAGDDADYMNHSCDPNTWFEADGSMTALRDISAGEEITYDYATSESRPDFQLACRCGSPLCRHTVKGDDLKRSAKLRLRYGHHIMPHVLA
;
A
#
# COMPACT_ATOMS: atom_id res chain seq x y z
N ALA A 1 1.74 -24.62 -7.50
CA ALA A 1 0.76 -23.84 -6.73
C ALA A 1 1.26 -23.65 -5.31
N PHE A 2 0.89 -22.55 -4.68
CA PHE A 2 1.21 -22.31 -3.28
C PHE A 2 0.45 -23.27 -2.35
N THR A 3 1.11 -23.73 -1.29
CA THR A 3 0.40 -24.35 -0.17
C THR A 3 -0.46 -23.30 0.53
N PRO A 4 -1.47 -23.71 1.34
CA PRO A 4 -2.26 -22.73 2.10
C PRO A 4 -1.42 -21.79 2.98
N GLU A 5 -0.35 -22.30 3.60
CA GLU A 5 0.53 -21.49 4.42
C GLU A 5 1.34 -20.49 3.59
N GLN A 6 1.89 -20.93 2.45
CA GLN A 6 2.61 -20.06 1.53
C GLN A 6 1.70 -18.96 0.97
N LYS A 7 0.45 -19.31 0.65
CA LYS A 7 -0.55 -18.36 0.14
C LYS A 7 -0.85 -17.29 1.18
N LYS A 8 -1.02 -17.67 2.44
CA LYS A 8 -1.23 -16.72 3.53
C LYS A 8 -0.04 -15.76 3.67
N ASN A 9 1.19 -16.30 3.66
CA ASN A 9 2.39 -15.48 3.74
C ASN A 9 2.52 -14.53 2.56
N PHE A 10 2.21 -15.00 1.34
CA PHE A 10 2.26 -14.19 0.15
C PHE A 10 1.33 -12.97 0.29
N TYR A 11 0.07 -13.17 0.68
CA TYR A 11 -0.87 -12.06 0.84
C TYR A 11 -0.53 -11.13 1.99
N ASN A 12 0.15 -11.61 3.04
CA ASN A 12 0.57 -10.77 4.15
C ASN A 12 1.73 -9.84 3.79
N TYR A 13 2.61 -10.26 2.84
CA TYR A 13 3.83 -9.55 2.50
C TYR A 13 3.88 -9.09 1.04
N SER A 14 2.76 -9.19 0.31
CA SER A 14 2.65 -8.73 -1.06
C SER A 14 1.89 -7.42 -1.12
N TYR A 15 1.97 -6.74 -2.26
CA TYR A 15 1.17 -5.55 -2.52
C TYR A 15 0.36 -5.75 -3.81
N GLN A 16 -0.83 -5.15 -3.82
CA GLN A 16 -1.79 -5.31 -4.90
C GLN A 16 -1.45 -4.36 -6.05
N VAL A 17 -1.42 -4.89 -7.27
CA VAL A 17 -1.14 -4.12 -8.50
C VAL A 17 -2.29 -4.15 -9.49
N GLY A 18 -3.36 -4.90 -9.18
CA GLY A 18 -4.57 -5.00 -9.99
C GLY A 18 -5.64 -5.67 -9.17
N PRO A 19 -6.89 -5.82 -9.68
CA PRO A 19 -7.99 -6.39 -8.90
C PRO A 19 -7.68 -7.79 -8.35
N ASP A 20 -6.95 -8.59 -9.13
CA ASP A 20 -6.60 -9.97 -8.77
C ASP A 20 -5.10 -10.21 -8.89
N GLN A 21 -4.28 -9.15 -8.90
CA GLN A 21 -2.84 -9.26 -9.11
C GLN A 21 -2.07 -8.68 -7.94
N PHE A 22 -1.10 -9.45 -7.45
CA PHE A 22 -0.25 -9.09 -6.33
C PHE A 22 1.21 -9.34 -6.68
N TYR A 23 2.09 -8.45 -6.25
CA TYR A 23 3.52 -8.67 -6.26
C TYR A 23 4.00 -8.98 -4.86
N GLY A 24 4.86 -9.97 -4.76
CA GLY A 24 5.48 -10.35 -3.51
C GLY A 24 6.47 -11.47 -3.74
N THR A 25 7.21 -11.80 -2.68
CA THR A 25 8.24 -12.83 -2.72
C THR A 25 7.80 -14.02 -1.87
N PRO A 26 7.99 -15.27 -2.35
CA PRO A 26 7.70 -16.43 -1.52
C PRO A 26 8.45 -16.36 -0.18
N ALA A 27 7.83 -16.90 0.87
CA ALA A 27 8.40 -16.91 2.21
C ALA A 27 9.81 -17.49 2.19
N GLY A 28 10.73 -16.85 2.91
CA GLY A 28 12.13 -17.27 3.01
C GLY A 28 13.02 -16.83 1.87
N LYS A 29 12.49 -16.07 0.90
CA LYS A 29 13.26 -15.52 -0.21
C LYS A 29 13.46 -14.02 -0.05
N ALA A 30 14.57 -13.50 -0.59
CA ALA A 30 14.79 -12.06 -0.64
C ALA A 30 13.77 -11.43 -1.59
N GLY A 31 13.12 -10.34 -1.17
CA GLY A 31 12.19 -9.59 -1.98
C GLY A 31 12.84 -8.38 -2.64
N ASP A 32 12.05 -7.64 -3.42
CA ASP A 32 12.46 -6.33 -3.91
C ASP A 32 12.23 -5.26 -2.82
N ASP A 33 12.62 -4.02 -3.11
CA ASP A 33 12.53 -2.93 -2.13
C ASP A 33 11.08 -2.66 -1.68
N ALA A 34 10.10 -2.90 -2.55
CA ALA A 34 8.70 -2.67 -2.24
C ALA A 34 8.16 -3.63 -1.17
N ASP A 35 8.75 -4.83 -1.04
CA ASP A 35 8.34 -5.80 -0.02
C ASP A 35 8.62 -5.31 1.40
N TYR A 36 9.53 -4.34 1.55
CA TYR A 36 9.96 -3.82 2.84
C TYR A 36 9.38 -2.44 3.16
N MET A 37 8.55 -1.88 2.29
CA MET A 37 7.95 -0.57 2.52
C MET A 37 6.78 -0.69 3.49
N ASN A 38 6.82 0.11 4.54
CA ASN A 38 5.74 0.18 5.51
C ASN A 38 4.65 1.15 5.10
N HIS A 39 3.47 0.96 5.66
CA HIS A 39 2.36 1.88 5.51
C HIS A 39 2.58 3.15 6.35
N SER A 40 2.15 4.28 5.81
CA SER A 40 1.91 5.50 6.59
C SER A 40 0.66 6.20 6.08
N CYS A 41 -0.12 6.78 6.99
CA CYS A 41 -1.23 7.66 6.61
C CYS A 41 -0.75 9.04 6.16
N ASP A 42 0.54 9.34 6.33
CA ASP A 42 1.21 10.53 5.83
C ASP A 42 2.50 10.08 5.12
N PRO A 43 2.37 9.42 3.96
CA PRO A 43 3.50 8.79 3.29
C PRO A 43 4.39 9.80 2.57
N ASN A 44 5.58 9.36 2.20
CA ASN A 44 6.51 10.16 1.40
C ASN A 44 6.65 9.67 -0.04
N THR A 45 5.96 8.59 -0.40
CA THR A 45 5.86 8.12 -1.80
C THR A 45 4.43 7.81 -2.18
N TRP A 46 4.17 7.78 -3.47
CA TRP A 46 2.89 7.40 -4.05
C TRP A 46 3.07 6.74 -5.41
N PHE A 47 2.00 6.18 -5.96
CA PHE A 47 2.04 5.51 -7.26
C PHE A 47 1.84 6.50 -8.41
N GLU A 48 2.50 6.21 -9.52
CA GLU A 48 2.23 6.83 -10.81
C GLU A 48 1.33 5.91 -11.65
N ALA A 49 0.79 6.43 -12.76
CA ALA A 49 -0.17 5.70 -13.60
C ALA A 49 0.40 4.40 -14.17
N ASP A 50 1.71 4.31 -14.37
CA ASP A 50 2.38 3.12 -14.90
C ASP A 50 2.71 2.08 -13.80
N GLY A 51 2.34 2.34 -12.56
CA GLY A 51 2.63 1.46 -11.42
C GLY A 51 3.97 1.72 -10.75
N SER A 52 4.78 2.63 -11.28
CA SER A 52 6.00 3.06 -10.59
C SER A 52 5.67 3.91 -9.38
N MET A 53 6.65 4.09 -8.50
CA MET A 53 6.49 4.94 -7.32
C MET A 53 7.45 6.13 -7.40
N THR A 54 6.96 7.29 -7.00
CA THR A 54 7.77 8.52 -6.94
C THR A 54 7.62 9.17 -5.58
N ALA A 55 8.58 10.01 -5.22
CA ALA A 55 8.49 10.81 -3.99
C ALA A 55 7.43 11.90 -4.17
N LEU A 56 6.54 12.01 -3.18
CA LEU A 56 5.54 13.08 -3.19
C LEU A 56 6.05 14.35 -2.49
N ARG A 57 7.19 14.24 -1.81
CA ARG A 57 7.90 15.35 -1.18
C ARG A 57 9.38 14.98 -1.07
N ASP A 58 10.21 15.93 -0.64
CA ASP A 58 11.62 15.65 -0.39
C ASP A 58 11.76 14.60 0.72
N ILE A 59 12.67 13.65 0.50
CA ILE A 59 12.98 12.59 1.45
C ILE A 59 14.43 12.75 1.88
N SER A 60 14.63 12.89 3.19
CA SER A 60 15.96 13.04 3.76
C SER A 60 16.72 11.72 3.82
N ALA A 61 18.04 11.77 3.80
CA ALA A 61 18.87 10.59 4.02
C ALA A 61 18.52 9.97 5.38
N GLY A 62 18.32 8.66 5.42
CA GLY A 62 17.94 7.93 6.62
C GLY A 62 16.45 7.93 6.95
N GLU A 63 15.65 8.71 6.22
CA GLU A 63 14.20 8.70 6.39
C GLU A 63 13.62 7.43 5.80
N GLU A 64 12.68 6.79 6.52
CA GLU A 64 12.00 5.59 6.03
C GLU A 64 11.10 5.91 4.84
N ILE A 65 11.16 5.10 3.78
CA ILE A 65 10.29 5.24 2.62
C ILE A 65 8.98 4.51 2.92
N THR A 66 7.86 5.22 2.80
CA THR A 66 6.53 4.72 3.12
C THR A 66 5.53 5.04 2.02
N TYR A 67 4.44 4.30 1.95
CA TYR A 67 3.29 4.64 1.11
C TYR A 67 1.99 4.29 1.83
N ASP A 68 0.89 4.87 1.38
CA ASP A 68 -0.43 4.56 1.94
C ASP A 68 -0.95 3.28 1.26
N TYR A 69 -1.07 2.22 2.01
CA TYR A 69 -1.48 0.91 1.49
C TYR A 69 -2.86 0.96 0.83
N ALA A 70 -3.75 1.85 1.26
CA ALA A 70 -5.06 1.98 0.65
C ALA A 70 -5.02 2.46 -0.80
N THR A 71 -3.91 3.04 -1.26
CA THR A 71 -3.75 3.47 -2.66
C THR A 71 -3.51 2.30 -3.62
N SER A 72 -3.24 1.11 -3.12
CA SER A 72 -3.07 -0.10 -3.94
C SER A 72 -3.94 -1.27 -3.48
N GLU A 73 -4.33 -1.31 -2.21
CA GLU A 73 -5.09 -2.43 -1.63
C GLU A 73 -6.59 -2.20 -1.82
N SER A 74 -7.29 -3.19 -2.38
CA SER A 74 -8.74 -3.11 -2.57
C SER A 74 -9.50 -4.33 -2.06
N ARG A 75 -8.79 -5.28 -1.41
CA ARG A 75 -9.44 -6.48 -0.88
C ARG A 75 -10.45 -6.09 0.19
N PRO A 76 -11.69 -6.63 0.14
CA PRO A 76 -12.74 -6.27 1.11
C PRO A 76 -12.36 -6.63 2.55
N ASP A 77 -11.53 -7.66 2.74
CA ASP A 77 -11.10 -8.13 4.05
C ASP A 77 -9.79 -7.50 4.52
N PHE A 78 -9.18 -6.62 3.72
CA PHE A 78 -7.94 -5.96 4.13
C PHE A 78 -8.19 -4.99 5.28
N GLN A 79 -7.42 -5.15 6.34
CA GLN A 79 -7.49 -4.28 7.51
C GLN A 79 -6.13 -4.25 8.19
N LEU A 80 -5.63 -3.05 8.48
CA LEU A 80 -4.33 -2.85 9.10
C LEU A 80 -4.46 -1.85 10.24
N ALA A 81 -4.02 -2.24 11.43
CA ALA A 81 -3.88 -1.31 12.54
C ALA A 81 -2.66 -0.42 12.27
N CYS A 82 -2.85 0.90 12.31
CA CYS A 82 -1.80 1.86 12.03
C CYS A 82 -1.46 2.68 13.26
N ARG A 83 -0.17 2.86 13.50
CA ARG A 83 0.36 3.70 14.58
C ARG A 83 1.50 4.57 14.05
N CYS A 84 1.29 5.19 12.87
CA CYS A 84 2.34 5.97 12.22
C CYS A 84 2.70 7.26 12.98
N GLY A 85 1.90 7.64 13.98
CA GLY A 85 2.18 8.84 14.77
C GLY A 85 1.86 10.15 14.09
N SER A 86 1.38 10.12 12.86
CA SER A 86 0.98 11.32 12.12
C SER A 86 -0.35 11.87 12.64
N PRO A 87 -0.56 13.20 12.59
CA PRO A 87 -1.90 13.78 12.82
C PRO A 87 -2.96 13.26 11.85
N LEU A 88 -2.54 12.70 10.71
CA LEU A 88 -3.41 12.12 9.68
C LEU A 88 -3.68 10.64 9.91
N CYS A 89 -3.14 10.05 10.96
CA CYS A 89 -3.28 8.61 11.23
C CYS A 89 -4.76 8.21 11.37
N ARG A 90 -5.16 7.22 10.55
CA ARG A 90 -6.54 6.71 10.55
C ARG A 90 -6.76 5.62 11.59
N HIS A 91 -5.71 5.17 12.27
CA HIS A 91 -5.68 4.08 13.25
C HIS A 91 -6.03 2.71 12.68
N THR A 92 -7.03 2.60 11.81
CA THR A 92 -7.36 1.40 11.05
C THR A 92 -7.44 1.75 9.58
N VAL A 93 -6.64 1.06 8.76
CA VAL A 93 -6.60 1.23 7.30
C VAL A 93 -7.35 0.06 6.68
N LYS A 94 -8.27 0.35 5.77
CA LYS A 94 -9.12 -0.67 5.12
C LYS A 94 -9.01 -0.58 3.61
N GLY A 95 -9.30 -1.69 2.94
CA GLY A 95 -9.23 -1.77 1.48
C GLY A 95 -10.22 -0.86 0.75
N ASP A 96 -11.25 -0.37 1.42
CA ASP A 96 -12.23 0.54 0.84
C ASP A 96 -12.07 2.00 1.28
N ASP A 97 -10.99 2.34 1.97
CA ASP A 97 -10.79 3.69 2.51
C ASP A 97 -10.89 4.78 1.43
N LEU A 98 -10.29 4.55 0.26
CA LEU A 98 -10.29 5.52 -0.82
C LEU A 98 -11.69 5.69 -1.43
N LYS A 99 -12.48 4.62 -1.48
CA LYS A 99 -13.86 4.69 -1.96
C LYS A 99 -14.75 5.48 -1.00
N ARG A 100 -14.48 5.35 0.29
CA ARG A 100 -15.33 5.94 1.34
C ARG A 100 -14.96 7.38 1.66
N SER A 101 -13.74 7.82 1.33
CA SER A 101 -13.25 9.13 1.73
C SER A 101 -12.93 10.02 0.52
N ALA A 102 -13.79 10.98 0.25
CA ALA A 102 -13.52 12.01 -0.76
C ALA A 102 -12.27 12.83 -0.42
N LYS A 103 -12.00 13.04 0.85
CA LYS A 103 -10.81 13.78 1.31
C LYS A 103 -9.52 13.05 0.91
N LEU A 104 -9.48 11.73 1.06
CA LEU A 104 -8.33 10.94 0.63
C LEU A 104 -8.18 10.94 -0.88
N ARG A 105 -9.27 10.84 -1.63
CA ARG A 105 -9.23 10.91 -3.10
C ARG A 105 -8.67 12.25 -3.58
N LEU A 106 -9.08 13.34 -2.96
CA LEU A 106 -8.55 14.67 -3.30
C LEU A 106 -7.05 14.77 -2.99
N ARG A 107 -6.64 14.22 -1.86
CA ARG A 107 -5.23 14.26 -1.44
C ARG A 107 -4.32 13.54 -2.41
N TYR A 108 -4.70 12.34 -2.86
CA TYR A 108 -3.84 11.52 -3.72
C TYR A 108 -4.05 11.76 -5.22
N GLY A 109 -5.23 12.26 -5.62
CA GLY A 109 -5.50 12.55 -7.02
C GLY A 109 -5.35 11.32 -7.91
N HIS A 110 -4.53 11.41 -8.95
CA HIS A 110 -4.28 10.30 -9.88
C HIS A 110 -3.24 9.29 -9.36
N HIS A 111 -2.72 9.48 -8.16
CA HIS A 111 -1.71 8.59 -7.55
C HIS A 111 -2.33 7.42 -6.81
N ILE A 112 -3.48 6.98 -7.23
CA ILE A 112 -4.22 5.83 -6.72
C ILE A 112 -4.25 4.77 -7.82
N MET A 113 -3.93 3.52 -7.48
CA MET A 113 -4.00 2.44 -8.46
C MET A 113 -5.44 2.30 -8.97
N PRO A 114 -5.65 2.19 -10.31
CA PRO A 114 -7.00 2.25 -10.89
C PRO A 114 -8.00 1.25 -10.31
N HIS A 115 -7.55 0.04 -9.98
CA HIS A 115 -8.43 -0.99 -9.44
C HIS A 115 -9.04 -0.63 -8.08
N VAL A 116 -8.42 0.29 -7.34
CA VAL A 116 -8.88 0.67 -6.00
C VAL A 116 -10.23 1.40 -6.06
N LEU A 117 -10.45 2.18 -7.12
CA LEU A 117 -11.67 2.97 -7.30
C LEU A 117 -12.66 2.32 -8.28
N ALA A 118 -12.31 1.17 -8.80
CA ALA A 118 -13.16 0.46 -9.76
C ALA A 118 -14.45 -0.08 -9.12
#